data_ef614ccb9a0941bb7bd36304feb45689
#
_entry.id   ef614ccb9a0941bb7bd36304feb45689
#
_cell.length_a   1.000
_cell.length_b   1.000
_cell.length_c   1.000
_cell.angle_alpha   90.00
_cell.angle_beta   90.00
_cell.angle_gamma   90.00
#
_symmetry.space_group_name_H-M   'P 1'
#
loop_
_entity.id
_entity.type
_entity.pdbx_description
1 polymer ?
#
loop_
_entity_poly.entity_id
_entity_poly.type
_entity_poly.pdbx_seq_one_letter_code
_entity_poly.pdbx_strand_id
1 'polypeptide(L)'
;MGSKKIRPVTPGMRGQVSTDFKDITKKKPEKSLLQSKKSSGGRNNKGRITSRHRGGGHKQKYRVIDFKRIKDGIPARVAGIEYDPNRNARIALLHYVDGEKAYIIAPDGVEVDSIIESGSKADIKDGNCLPLRNIPAGTFVHAVELRPGGGAKMARSAGSSVQLMSKDCLLYTSPSPRDGIL
;
A
#
# COMPACT_ATOMS: atom_id res chain seq x y z
N MET A 1 -1.27 7.96 12.03
CA MET A 1 -2.44 8.71 11.46
C MET A 1 -3.22 9.34 12.58
N GLY A 2 -3.42 10.66 12.57
CA GLY A 2 -4.27 11.37 13.52
C GLY A 2 -5.76 11.19 13.20
N SER A 3 -6.60 11.24 14.22
CA SER A 3 -8.06 11.20 14.08
C SER A 3 -8.68 12.51 14.54
N LYS A 4 -9.70 12.98 13.80
CA LYS A 4 -10.46 14.18 14.12
C LYS A 4 -11.93 13.82 14.38
N LYS A 5 -12.42 14.18 15.57
CA LYS A 5 -13.86 14.11 15.87
C LYS A 5 -14.58 15.23 15.12
N ILE A 6 -15.70 14.90 14.50
CA ILE A 6 -16.55 15.86 13.77
C ILE A 6 -17.59 16.39 14.75
N ARG A 7 -17.89 17.72 14.65
CA ARG A 7 -18.98 18.33 15.42
C ARG A 7 -20.31 17.71 14.99
N PRO A 8 -21.13 17.16 15.90
CA PRO A 8 -22.38 16.50 15.54
C PRO A 8 -23.47 17.54 15.22
N VAL A 9 -23.61 17.86 13.94
CA VAL A 9 -24.67 18.75 13.44
C VAL A 9 -25.94 17.97 13.12
N THR A 10 -25.79 16.70 12.71
CA THR A 10 -26.90 15.78 12.39
C THR A 10 -26.77 14.49 13.21
N PRO A 11 -27.89 13.72 13.38
CA PRO A 11 -27.81 12.44 14.11
C PRO A 11 -26.77 11.47 13.56
N GLY A 12 -26.59 11.39 12.23
CA GLY A 12 -25.61 10.54 11.59
C GLY A 12 -24.14 10.94 11.82
N MET A 13 -23.90 12.16 12.25
CA MET A 13 -22.53 12.65 12.57
C MET A 13 -22.11 12.34 14.02
N ARG A 14 -23.02 11.86 14.87
CA ARG A 14 -22.71 11.46 16.23
C ARG A 14 -21.78 10.27 16.22
N GLY A 15 -20.63 10.39 16.87
CA GLY A 15 -19.62 9.34 16.90
C GLY A 15 -18.77 9.20 15.61
N GLN A 16 -19.00 10.03 14.60
CA GLN A 16 -18.17 10.02 13.40
C GLN A 16 -16.77 10.55 13.69
N VAL A 17 -15.77 9.75 13.35
CA VAL A 17 -14.36 10.09 13.42
C VAL A 17 -13.77 10.04 12.01
N SER A 18 -13.12 11.08 11.58
CA SER A 18 -12.42 11.13 10.30
C SER A 18 -10.91 11.23 10.50
N THR A 19 -10.15 10.87 9.48
CA THR A 19 -8.70 11.08 9.44
C THR A 19 -8.39 12.56 9.32
N ASP A 20 -7.36 13.07 10.00
CA ASP A 20 -6.98 14.49 9.96
C ASP A 20 -6.14 14.87 8.73
N PHE A 21 -5.67 13.90 7.96
CA PHE A 21 -4.87 14.06 6.74
C PHE A 21 -3.58 14.89 6.89
N LYS A 22 -3.05 15.05 8.10
CA LYS A 22 -1.82 15.82 8.34
C LYS A 22 -0.58 15.20 7.70
N ASP A 23 -0.59 13.88 7.55
CA ASP A 23 0.47 13.09 6.96
C ASP A 23 0.57 13.27 5.42
N ILE A 24 -0.42 13.91 4.81
CA ILE A 24 -0.45 14.10 3.36
C ILE A 24 0.31 15.35 2.97
N THR A 25 1.39 15.16 2.23
CA THR A 25 2.24 16.27 1.75
C THR A 25 1.84 16.74 0.37
N LYS A 26 1.30 15.85 -0.47
CA LYS A 26 0.88 16.16 -1.85
C LYS A 26 -0.58 15.81 -2.07
N LYS A 27 -1.39 16.81 -2.43
CA LYS A 27 -2.84 16.66 -2.64
C LYS A 27 -3.23 16.20 -4.06
N LYS A 28 -2.45 16.61 -5.08
CA LYS A 28 -2.74 16.28 -6.48
C LYS A 28 -1.95 15.05 -6.91
N PRO A 29 -2.62 13.99 -7.42
CA PRO A 29 -1.92 12.79 -7.87
C PRO A 29 -1.16 13.03 -9.18
N GLU A 30 -0.15 12.21 -9.42
CA GLU A 30 0.63 12.20 -10.66
C GLU A 30 -0.24 11.67 -11.81
N LYS A 31 -0.40 12.48 -12.86
CA LYS A 31 -1.34 12.18 -13.95
C LYS A 31 -0.96 10.93 -14.76
N SER A 32 0.33 10.72 -14.99
CA SER A 32 0.85 9.57 -15.74
C SER A 32 0.55 8.22 -15.08
N LEU A 33 0.39 8.20 -13.75
CA LEU A 33 0.15 6.99 -12.96
C LEU A 33 -1.34 6.79 -12.61
N LEU A 34 -2.24 7.50 -13.29
CA LEU A 34 -3.68 7.39 -13.08
C LEU A 34 -4.36 6.59 -14.17
N GLN A 35 -5.20 5.66 -13.77
CA GLN A 35 -6.08 4.92 -14.67
C GLN A 35 -7.56 5.19 -14.35
N SER A 36 -8.41 5.13 -15.37
CA SER A 36 -9.85 5.25 -15.17
C SER A 36 -10.39 3.98 -14.51
N LYS A 37 -11.18 4.14 -13.45
CA LYS A 37 -11.89 3.04 -12.79
C LYS A 37 -13.36 3.10 -13.19
N LYS A 38 -13.78 2.20 -14.08
CA LYS A 38 -15.19 2.06 -14.46
C LYS A 38 -15.93 1.30 -13.34
N SER A 39 -17.13 1.77 -12.98
CA SER A 39 -18.02 1.06 -12.07
C SER A 39 -19.14 0.41 -12.88
N SER A 40 -19.36 -0.88 -12.69
CA SER A 40 -20.46 -1.61 -13.34
C SER A 40 -21.79 -1.45 -12.62
N GLY A 41 -21.78 -0.93 -11.37
CA GLY A 41 -22.99 -0.81 -10.55
C GLY A 41 -23.69 -2.14 -10.29
N GLY A 42 -22.93 -3.25 -10.17
CA GLY A 42 -23.47 -4.59 -9.98
C GLY A 42 -24.14 -5.21 -11.22
N ARG A 43 -23.92 -4.63 -12.39
CA ARG A 43 -24.48 -5.13 -13.66
C ARG A 43 -23.52 -6.09 -14.35
N ASN A 44 -24.08 -7.10 -15.03
CA ASN A 44 -23.33 -8.05 -15.85
C ASN A 44 -23.07 -7.50 -17.26
N ASN A 45 -22.49 -8.31 -18.16
CA ASN A 45 -22.23 -7.97 -19.56
C ASN A 45 -23.50 -7.66 -20.38
N LYS A 46 -24.68 -8.19 -19.96
CA LYS A 46 -25.98 -7.93 -20.57
C LYS A 46 -26.71 -6.72 -19.94
N GLY A 47 -26.06 -5.97 -19.03
CA GLY A 47 -26.63 -4.81 -18.37
C GLY A 47 -27.64 -5.11 -17.25
N ARG A 48 -27.90 -6.38 -16.92
CA ARG A 48 -28.81 -6.80 -15.83
C ARG A 48 -28.11 -6.72 -14.49
N ILE A 49 -28.82 -6.30 -13.45
CA ILE A 49 -28.32 -6.28 -12.07
C ILE A 49 -28.25 -7.72 -11.55
N THR A 50 -27.01 -8.23 -11.39
CA THR A 50 -26.73 -9.54 -10.83
C THR A 50 -26.25 -9.47 -9.38
N SER A 51 -25.75 -8.32 -8.95
CA SER A 51 -25.31 -8.07 -7.58
C SER A 51 -26.01 -6.81 -7.08
N ARG A 52 -26.97 -6.97 -6.17
CA ARG A 52 -27.74 -5.86 -5.57
C ARG A 52 -26.87 -5.03 -4.62
N HIS A 53 -27.32 -3.81 -4.31
CA HIS A 53 -26.68 -2.88 -3.36
C HIS A 53 -25.24 -2.51 -3.72
N ARG A 54 -24.87 -2.57 -5.02
CA ARG A 54 -23.56 -2.13 -5.53
C ARG A 54 -23.76 -0.98 -6.50
N GLY A 55 -22.94 0.06 -6.35
CA GLY A 55 -22.96 1.26 -7.17
C GLY A 55 -23.01 2.51 -6.32
N GLY A 56 -23.17 3.64 -6.99
CA GLY A 56 -23.11 4.96 -6.35
C GLY A 56 -21.68 5.31 -5.91
N GLY A 57 -21.58 6.31 -5.05
CA GLY A 57 -20.30 6.84 -4.57
C GLY A 57 -19.65 7.80 -5.54
N HIS A 58 -18.63 8.48 -5.05
CA HIS A 58 -17.86 9.45 -5.83
C HIS A 58 -16.98 8.77 -6.89
N LYS A 59 -16.86 9.37 -8.09
CA LYS A 59 -16.00 8.89 -9.16
C LYS A 59 -14.55 8.88 -8.68
N GLN A 60 -13.91 7.71 -8.77
CA GLN A 60 -12.53 7.50 -8.34
C GLN A 60 -11.64 7.14 -9.52
N LYS A 61 -10.39 7.60 -9.47
CA LYS A 61 -9.30 7.17 -10.35
C LYS A 61 -8.45 6.16 -9.61
N TYR A 62 -8.01 5.12 -10.31
CA TYR A 62 -7.06 4.14 -9.78
C TYR A 62 -5.64 4.68 -9.89
N ARG A 63 -4.84 4.51 -8.84
CA ARG A 63 -3.40 4.77 -8.85
C ARG A 63 -2.68 3.48 -9.16
N VAL A 64 -1.83 3.50 -10.16
CA VAL A 64 -0.99 2.34 -10.49
C VAL A 64 0.10 2.25 -9.44
N ILE A 65 0.05 1.19 -8.64
CA ILE A 65 1.03 0.93 -7.59
C ILE A 65 2.02 -0.09 -8.10
N ASP A 66 3.29 0.17 -7.91
CA ASP A 66 4.36 -0.78 -8.17
C ASP A 66 4.44 -1.79 -7.02
N PHE A 67 3.85 -2.97 -7.25
CA PHE A 67 3.90 -4.08 -6.30
C PHE A 67 5.08 -5.02 -6.55
N LYS A 68 5.77 -4.88 -7.67
CA LYS A 68 6.87 -5.79 -8.04
C LYS A 68 8.24 -5.26 -7.65
N ARG A 69 8.40 -3.95 -7.64
CA ARG A 69 9.68 -3.30 -7.30
C ARG A 69 10.87 -3.88 -8.07
N ILE A 70 10.71 -3.99 -9.40
CA ILE A 70 11.69 -4.66 -10.28
C ILE A 70 12.96 -3.85 -10.56
N LYS A 71 13.02 -2.59 -10.14
CA LYS A 71 14.19 -1.71 -10.36
C LYS A 71 15.24 -1.92 -9.26
N ASP A 72 16.00 -2.99 -9.38
CA ASP A 72 17.08 -3.30 -8.45
C ASP A 72 18.27 -2.36 -8.62
N GLY A 73 18.82 -1.90 -7.50
CA GLY A 73 20.02 -1.05 -7.46
C GLY A 73 19.85 0.38 -7.95
N ILE A 74 18.62 0.80 -8.27
CA ILE A 74 18.35 2.18 -8.68
C ILE A 74 17.68 2.90 -7.50
N PRO A 75 18.35 3.91 -6.90
CA PRO A 75 17.76 4.65 -5.80
C PRO A 75 16.61 5.54 -6.27
N ALA A 76 15.60 5.66 -5.43
CA ALA A 76 14.46 6.52 -5.63
C ALA A 76 14.25 7.42 -4.42
N ARG A 77 13.94 8.70 -4.66
CA ARG A 77 13.57 9.66 -3.61
C ARG A 77 12.07 9.70 -3.43
N VAL A 78 11.61 9.73 -2.19
CA VAL A 78 10.21 9.95 -1.85
C VAL A 78 9.84 11.42 -2.08
N ALA A 79 9.10 11.70 -3.15
CA ALA A 79 8.68 13.04 -3.51
C ALA A 79 7.47 13.56 -2.72
N GLY A 80 6.71 12.65 -2.12
CA GLY A 80 5.57 13.01 -1.28
C GLY A 80 4.69 11.83 -0.92
N ILE A 81 3.91 12.03 0.13
CA ILE A 81 2.90 11.07 0.62
C ILE A 81 1.52 11.56 0.17
N GLU A 82 0.74 10.68 -0.45
CA GLU A 82 -0.56 10.99 -1.04
C GLU A 82 -1.68 10.10 -0.49
N TYR A 83 -2.90 10.60 -0.64
CA TYR A 83 -4.13 9.85 -0.34
C TYR A 83 -4.59 9.05 -1.56
N ASP A 84 -4.90 7.77 -1.37
CA ASP A 84 -5.56 6.94 -2.39
C ASP A 84 -6.99 6.58 -1.93
N PRO A 85 -8.05 6.97 -2.67
CA PRO A 85 -9.42 6.62 -2.33
C PRO A 85 -9.76 5.13 -2.53
N ASN A 86 -8.84 4.34 -3.11
CA ASN A 86 -9.07 2.92 -3.37
C ASN A 86 -8.55 2.01 -2.25
N ARG A 87 -7.81 2.56 -1.29
CA ARG A 87 -7.21 1.81 -0.18
C ARG A 87 -7.14 2.65 1.10
N ASN A 88 -7.01 1.97 2.23
CA ASN A 88 -6.87 2.65 3.52
C ASN A 88 -5.42 3.10 3.78
N ALA A 89 -4.43 2.42 3.18
CA ALA A 89 -3.03 2.80 3.31
C ALA A 89 -2.71 4.06 2.49
N ARG A 90 -1.78 4.88 2.98
CA ARG A 90 -1.18 5.97 2.22
C ARG A 90 -0.29 5.41 1.13
N ILE A 91 -0.05 6.21 0.10
CA ILE A 91 0.89 5.89 -0.98
C ILE A 91 2.00 6.93 -1.02
N ALA A 92 3.20 6.48 -1.32
CA ALA A 92 4.36 7.35 -1.53
C ALA A 92 4.67 7.43 -3.02
N LEU A 93 4.87 8.66 -3.51
CA LEU A 93 5.35 8.90 -4.85
C LEU A 93 6.87 8.86 -4.85
N LEU A 94 7.43 7.97 -5.64
CA LEU A 94 8.87 7.84 -5.85
C LEU A 94 9.30 8.51 -7.14
N HIS A 95 10.42 9.22 -7.08
CA HIS A 95 11.17 9.69 -8.24
C HIS A 95 12.49 8.94 -8.29
N TYR A 96 12.65 8.07 -9.27
CA TYR A 96 13.88 7.36 -9.53
C TYR A 96 14.93 8.29 -10.17
N VAL A 97 16.21 7.97 -9.99
CA VAL A 97 17.32 8.73 -10.59
C VAL A 97 17.26 8.70 -12.12
N ASP A 98 16.72 7.64 -12.72
CA ASP A 98 16.50 7.50 -14.16
C ASP A 98 15.33 8.36 -14.71
N GLY A 99 14.65 9.14 -13.85
CA GLY A 99 13.53 10.00 -14.20
C GLY A 99 12.16 9.34 -14.18
N GLU A 100 12.08 8.02 -13.99
CA GLU A 100 10.78 7.35 -13.86
C GLU A 100 10.13 7.65 -12.52
N LYS A 101 8.79 7.67 -12.52
CA LYS A 101 7.98 7.86 -11.32
C LYS A 101 7.17 6.61 -11.06
N ALA A 102 7.04 6.23 -9.78
CA ALA A 102 6.20 5.12 -9.37
C ALA A 102 5.49 5.41 -8.05
N TYR A 103 4.36 4.76 -7.82
CA TYR A 103 3.72 4.75 -6.50
C TYR A 103 4.05 3.45 -5.78
N ILE A 104 4.31 3.55 -4.49
CA ILE A 104 4.38 2.42 -3.57
C ILE A 104 3.40 2.61 -2.43
N ILE A 105 3.08 1.53 -1.70
CA ILE A 105 2.41 1.67 -0.41
C ILE A 105 3.41 2.30 0.56
N ALA A 106 3.03 3.40 1.19
CA ALA A 106 3.89 4.07 2.17
C ALA A 106 4.01 3.20 3.42
N PRO A 107 5.20 2.70 3.78
CA PRO A 107 5.43 2.06 5.07
C PRO A 107 5.42 3.10 6.19
N ASP A 108 5.30 2.63 7.42
CA ASP A 108 5.47 3.47 8.60
C ASP A 108 6.94 3.92 8.70
N GLY A 109 7.18 5.14 9.19
CA GLY A 109 8.53 5.69 9.34
C GLY A 109 9.14 6.30 8.07
N VAL A 110 8.52 6.18 6.90
CA VAL A 110 9.03 6.83 5.67
C VAL A 110 8.58 8.27 5.58
N GLU A 111 9.55 9.16 5.44
CA GLU A 111 9.36 10.61 5.30
C GLU A 111 9.60 11.09 3.86
N VAL A 112 9.22 12.34 3.59
CA VAL A 112 9.57 13.00 2.33
C VAL A 112 11.08 13.16 2.25
N ASP A 113 11.63 13.04 1.06
CA ASP A 113 13.06 13.05 0.73
C ASP A 113 13.86 11.83 1.20
N SER A 114 13.22 10.84 1.86
CA SER A 114 13.86 9.55 2.12
C SER A 114 14.30 8.87 0.82
N ILE A 115 15.48 8.27 0.83
CA ILE A 115 15.99 7.47 -0.30
C ILE A 115 15.60 6.01 -0.07
N ILE A 116 15.00 5.40 -1.08
CA ILE A 116 14.51 4.03 -1.06
C ILE A 116 15.14 3.26 -2.21
N GLU A 117 15.60 2.05 -1.91
CA GLU A 117 16.20 1.13 -2.88
C GLU A 117 15.50 -0.22 -2.90
N SER A 118 15.68 -0.95 -3.99
CA SER A 118 15.26 -2.34 -4.15
C SER A 118 16.45 -3.19 -4.54
N GLY A 119 16.44 -4.46 -4.14
CA GLY A 119 17.46 -5.43 -4.56
C GLY A 119 18.12 -6.14 -3.39
N SER A 120 18.93 -7.13 -3.74
CA SER A 120 19.60 -8.00 -2.75
C SER A 120 20.71 -7.31 -1.97
N LYS A 121 21.23 -6.20 -2.46
CA LYS A 121 22.32 -5.42 -1.84
C LYS A 121 21.81 -4.17 -1.10
N ALA A 122 20.51 -3.89 -1.15
CA ALA A 122 19.94 -2.75 -0.46
C ALA A 122 20.08 -2.88 1.06
N ASP A 123 20.24 -1.77 1.75
CA ASP A 123 20.29 -1.73 3.21
C ASP A 123 18.94 -2.14 3.82
N ILE A 124 18.98 -2.67 5.05
CA ILE A 124 17.77 -2.98 5.82
C ILE A 124 17.26 -1.69 6.45
N LYS A 125 16.44 -0.96 5.67
CA LYS A 125 15.80 0.30 6.07
C LYS A 125 14.33 0.30 5.70
N ASP A 126 13.54 1.11 6.40
CA ASP A 126 12.12 1.26 6.12
C ASP A 126 11.89 1.76 4.69
N GLY A 127 11.02 1.05 3.96
CA GLY A 127 10.71 1.34 2.56
C GLY A 127 11.57 0.60 1.53
N ASN A 128 12.71 0.04 1.90
CA ASN A 128 13.52 -0.76 1.00
C ASN A 128 12.85 -2.10 0.69
N CYS A 129 13.13 -2.63 -0.49
CA CYS A 129 12.62 -3.93 -0.93
C CYS A 129 13.76 -4.92 -1.08
N LEU A 130 13.72 -5.99 -0.28
CA LEU A 130 14.77 -7.01 -0.24
C LEU A 130 14.17 -8.41 -0.35
N PRO A 131 14.94 -9.39 -0.86
CA PRO A 131 14.61 -10.81 -0.71
C PRO A 131 14.52 -11.19 0.77
N LEU A 132 13.52 -12.00 1.16
CA LEU A 132 13.31 -12.40 2.57
C LEU A 132 14.54 -13.06 3.19
N ARG A 133 15.35 -13.76 2.39
CA ARG A 133 16.62 -14.37 2.85
C ARG A 133 17.61 -13.36 3.43
N ASN A 134 17.56 -12.09 3.00
CA ASN A 134 18.48 -11.04 3.42
C ASN A 134 17.97 -10.24 4.63
N ILE A 135 16.70 -10.42 5.01
CA ILE A 135 16.07 -9.72 6.13
C ILE A 135 16.25 -10.55 7.41
N PRO A 136 16.69 -10.00 8.56
CA PRO A 136 16.83 -10.74 9.81
C PRO A 136 15.50 -11.37 10.28
N ALA A 137 15.59 -12.56 10.93
CA ALA A 137 14.43 -13.12 11.61
C ALA A 137 13.97 -12.19 12.75
N GLY A 138 12.68 -12.20 13.03
CA GLY A 138 12.05 -11.29 14.00
C GLY A 138 11.61 -9.94 13.42
N THR A 139 12.07 -9.57 12.21
CA THR A 139 11.71 -8.28 11.58
C THR A 139 10.27 -8.27 11.11
N PHE A 140 9.57 -7.15 11.34
CA PHE A 140 8.26 -6.89 10.77
C PHE A 140 8.40 -6.33 9.35
N VAL A 141 7.70 -6.94 8.42
CA VAL A 141 7.71 -6.56 6.99
C VAL A 141 6.29 -6.35 6.48
N HIS A 142 6.14 -5.67 5.37
CA HIS A 142 4.86 -5.48 4.67
C HIS A 142 5.03 -5.74 3.17
N ALA A 143 3.92 -5.76 2.44
CA ALA A 143 3.90 -5.94 0.99
C ALA A 143 4.68 -7.19 0.52
N VAL A 144 4.41 -8.34 1.16
CA VAL A 144 5.15 -9.59 0.93
C VAL A 144 4.61 -10.32 -0.29
N GLU A 145 5.52 -10.88 -1.09
CA GLU A 145 5.19 -11.76 -2.21
C GLU A 145 4.95 -13.20 -1.73
N LEU A 146 4.01 -13.89 -2.38
CA LEU A 146 3.79 -15.33 -2.19
C LEU A 146 4.72 -16.20 -3.06
N ARG A 147 5.14 -15.65 -4.20
CA ARG A 147 6.07 -16.29 -5.13
C ARG A 147 7.04 -15.22 -5.63
N PRO A 148 8.32 -15.52 -5.77
CA PRO A 148 9.31 -14.58 -6.28
C PRO A 148 8.87 -13.97 -7.62
N GLY A 149 8.95 -12.63 -7.73
CA GLY A 149 8.53 -11.88 -8.92
C GLY A 149 7.02 -11.79 -9.18
N GLY A 150 6.20 -12.36 -8.28
CA GLY A 150 4.73 -12.34 -8.40
C GLY A 150 4.09 -11.02 -7.98
N GLY A 151 4.85 -10.11 -7.39
CA GLY A 151 4.39 -8.88 -6.81
C GLY A 151 3.73 -9.06 -5.43
N ALA A 152 3.78 -8.03 -4.64
CA ALA A 152 3.26 -8.03 -3.27
C ALA A 152 1.78 -8.40 -3.21
N LYS A 153 1.42 -9.36 -2.34
CA LYS A 153 0.05 -9.82 -2.13
C LYS A 153 -0.40 -9.77 -0.67
N MET A 154 0.50 -10.01 0.28
CA MET A 154 0.22 -10.01 1.71
C MET A 154 0.58 -8.67 2.35
N ALA A 155 -0.05 -8.35 3.49
CA ALA A 155 0.22 -7.16 4.31
C ALA A 155 0.24 -5.85 3.51
N ARG A 156 -0.84 -5.56 2.74
CA ARG A 156 -0.98 -4.35 1.92
C ARG A 156 -1.93 -3.31 2.50
N SER A 157 -2.69 -3.67 3.52
CA SER A 157 -3.64 -2.76 4.16
C SER A 157 -2.95 -1.92 5.23
N ALA A 158 -3.52 -0.77 5.57
CA ALA A 158 -3.02 0.04 6.68
C ALA A 158 -3.01 -0.76 7.99
N GLY A 159 -1.91 -0.66 8.73
CA GLY A 159 -1.72 -1.37 10.01
C GLY A 159 -1.47 -2.88 9.88
N SER A 160 -1.38 -3.42 8.67
CA SER A 160 -1.04 -4.82 8.50
C SER A 160 0.47 -5.01 8.34
N SER A 161 1.01 -5.98 9.06
CA SER A 161 2.41 -6.41 8.99
C SER A 161 2.51 -7.92 9.07
N VAL A 162 3.65 -8.46 8.68
CA VAL A 162 4.01 -9.87 8.80
C VAL A 162 5.35 -9.93 9.50
N GLN A 163 5.49 -10.77 10.52
CA GLN A 163 6.75 -11.01 11.17
C GLN A 163 7.47 -12.20 10.52
N LEU A 164 8.74 -12.03 10.17
CA LEU A 164 9.58 -13.11 9.67
C LEU A 164 10.08 -13.93 10.86
N MET A 165 9.46 -15.09 11.14
CA MET A 165 9.75 -15.90 12.32
C MET A 165 11.06 -16.67 12.20
N SER A 166 11.25 -17.40 11.11
CA SER A 166 12.45 -18.21 10.90
C SER A 166 12.84 -18.30 9.42
N LYS A 167 14.06 -18.76 9.16
CA LYS A 167 14.62 -19.00 7.83
C LYS A 167 15.26 -20.39 7.83
N ASP A 168 14.45 -21.42 7.87
CA ASP A 168 14.96 -22.79 7.81
C ASP A 168 15.27 -23.15 6.36
N CYS A 169 16.33 -23.88 6.19
CA CYS A 169 17.12 -24.24 5.02
C CYS A 169 16.50 -24.17 3.61
N LEU A 170 15.19 -24.21 3.44
CA LEU A 170 14.48 -24.04 2.17
C LEU A 170 13.04 -23.52 2.34
N LEU A 171 12.58 -23.30 3.57
CA LEU A 171 11.20 -22.90 3.87
C LEU A 171 11.18 -21.60 4.67
N TYR A 172 10.55 -20.57 4.13
CA TYR A 172 10.24 -19.36 4.86
C TYR A 172 8.86 -19.49 5.47
N THR A 173 8.77 -19.52 6.79
CA THR A 173 7.50 -19.57 7.49
C THR A 173 7.11 -18.18 7.98
N SER A 174 5.89 -17.77 7.68
CA SER A 174 5.20 -16.71 8.39
C SER A 174 3.99 -17.32 9.09
N PRO A 175 3.63 -16.90 10.31
CA PRO A 175 2.45 -17.43 10.97
C PRO A 175 1.22 -17.13 10.10
N SER A 176 0.47 -18.18 9.79
CA SER A 176 -0.85 -18.03 9.19
C SER A 176 -1.80 -17.46 10.25
N PRO A 177 -2.74 -16.57 9.90
CA PRO A 177 -3.79 -16.16 10.84
C PRO A 177 -4.62 -17.33 11.42
N ARG A 178 -4.49 -18.52 10.84
CA ARG A 178 -5.15 -19.75 11.33
C ARG A 178 -4.32 -20.54 12.36
N ASP A 179 -3.02 -20.30 12.46
CA ASP A 179 -2.13 -21.05 13.37
C ASP A 179 -2.19 -20.56 14.82
N GLY A 180 -2.99 -19.54 15.10
CA GLY A 180 -3.22 -18.98 16.44
C GLY A 180 -4.44 -19.53 17.19
N ILE A 181 -5.07 -20.60 16.69
CA ILE A 181 -6.25 -21.23 17.31
C ILE A 181 -5.95 -22.72 17.50
N LEU A 182 -5.19 -23.04 18.52
CA LEU A 182 -5.19 -24.31 19.24
C LEU A 182 -5.07 -24.01 20.72
#